data_3cae8421cad77a34b1fb43b5c7cef949
#
_entry.id   3cae8421cad77a34b1fb43b5c7cef949
#
_cell.length_a   1.000
_cell.length_b   1.000
_cell.length_c   1.000
_cell.angle_alpha   90.00
_cell.angle_beta   90.00
_cell.angle_gamma   90.00
#
_symmetry.space_group_name_H-M   'P 1'
#
loop_
_entity.id
_entity.type
_entity.pdbx_description
1 polymer ?
#
loop_
_entity_poly.entity_id
_entity_poly.type
_entity_poly.pdbx_seq_one_letter_code
_entity_poly.pdbx_strand_id
1 'polypeptide(L)'
;MCLSVLSSSSSQTRLPEGWRTALSGEEQEWIGRALFQQTSGGSLKLTTDLKLWWDPPQPRLNYSQPPASAATFFACRLFLWAPLHMWGPRPTCCEKHLTKCGMYKTIRKVLDIDGWYLMATEYLECRRCRRKVAAWSQEVVRQLGEGHRALFPAILTYKQVAV
;
A
#
# COMPACT_ATOMS: atom_id res chain seq x y z
N MET A 1 0.35 36.49 28.98
CA MET A 1 -0.20 35.13 28.77
C MET A 1 0.18 34.68 27.38
N CYS A 2 1.25 33.89 27.26
CA CYS A 2 1.68 33.35 25.99
C CYS A 2 0.90 32.08 25.69
N LEU A 3 0.10 32.12 24.61
CA LEU A 3 -0.46 30.92 24.01
C LEU A 3 0.63 30.27 23.17
N SER A 4 1.21 29.20 23.70
CA SER A 4 2.11 28.31 22.96
C SER A 4 1.28 27.52 21.96
N VAL A 5 1.39 27.92 20.69
CA VAL A 5 0.93 27.14 19.56
C VAL A 5 1.78 25.87 19.52
N LEU A 6 1.20 24.75 19.93
CA LEU A 6 1.78 23.43 19.70
C LEU A 6 1.77 23.17 18.19
N SER A 7 2.88 23.47 17.55
CA SER A 7 3.14 23.04 16.18
C SER A 7 3.29 21.53 16.21
N SER A 8 2.23 20.83 15.80
CA SER A 8 2.29 19.40 15.51
C SER A 8 3.25 19.19 14.36
N SER A 9 4.47 18.78 14.68
CA SER A 9 5.42 18.30 13.69
C SER A 9 4.83 17.06 13.03
N SER A 10 4.22 17.25 11.87
CA SER A 10 3.80 16.16 11.00
C SER A 10 5.05 15.39 10.59
N SER A 11 5.28 14.24 11.21
CA SER A 11 6.28 13.28 10.76
C SER A 11 5.89 12.84 9.34
N GLN A 12 6.53 13.49 8.34
CA GLN A 12 6.30 13.18 6.93
C GLN A 12 6.68 11.73 6.68
N THR A 13 5.69 10.87 6.65
CA THR A 13 5.83 9.49 6.20
C THR A 13 6.30 9.52 4.76
N ARG A 14 7.52 9.02 4.49
CA ARG A 14 8.10 9.02 3.15
C ARG A 14 7.48 7.91 2.31
N LEU A 15 6.24 8.11 1.89
CA LEU A 15 5.59 7.24 0.90
C LEU A 15 6.34 7.32 -0.44
N PRO A 16 6.27 6.27 -1.28
CA PRO A 16 6.77 6.32 -2.65
C PRO A 16 6.23 7.55 -3.39
N GLU A 17 7.05 8.18 -4.23
CA GLU A 17 6.69 9.44 -4.89
C GLU A 17 5.37 9.36 -5.66
N GLY A 18 5.15 8.30 -6.42
CA GLY A 18 3.91 8.11 -7.17
C GLY A 18 2.66 7.92 -6.28
N TRP A 19 2.83 7.50 -5.01
CA TRP A 19 1.73 7.46 -4.07
C TRP A 19 1.35 8.87 -3.60
N ARG A 20 2.33 9.72 -3.38
CA ARG A 20 2.09 11.12 -2.94
C ARG A 20 1.32 11.93 -3.98
N THR A 21 1.50 11.64 -5.25
CA THR A 21 0.78 12.31 -6.35
C THR A 21 -0.62 11.73 -6.58
N ALA A 22 -0.83 10.46 -6.24
CA ALA A 22 -2.10 9.76 -6.49
C ALA A 22 -3.08 9.79 -5.31
N LEU A 23 -2.59 10.02 -4.10
CA LEU A 23 -3.36 9.99 -2.86
C LEU A 23 -3.62 11.40 -2.32
N SER A 24 -4.80 11.61 -1.73
CA SER A 24 -5.08 12.81 -0.93
C SER A 24 -4.18 12.86 0.31
N GLY A 25 -4.06 14.03 0.93
CA GLY A 25 -3.27 14.21 2.16
C GLY A 25 -3.74 13.29 3.29
N GLU A 26 -5.04 13.13 3.45
CA GLU A 26 -5.65 12.25 4.46
C GLU A 26 -5.32 10.78 4.19
N GLU A 27 -5.39 10.34 2.92
CA GLU A 27 -5.01 8.98 2.52
C GLU A 27 -3.53 8.72 2.75
N GLN A 28 -2.66 9.67 2.43
CA GLN A 28 -1.22 9.56 2.69
C GLN A 28 -0.93 9.37 4.18
N GLU A 29 -1.63 10.12 5.02
CA GLU A 29 -1.42 10.08 6.46
C GLU A 29 -1.85 8.74 7.05
N TRP A 30 -3.08 8.27 6.79
CA TRP A 30 -3.54 7.03 7.39
C TRP A 30 -2.84 5.80 6.82
N ILE A 31 -2.58 5.76 5.50
CA ILE A 31 -1.84 4.66 4.86
C ILE A 31 -0.40 4.62 5.39
N GLY A 32 0.22 5.78 5.51
CA GLY A 32 1.55 5.89 6.05
C GLY A 32 1.66 5.34 7.47
N ARG A 33 0.73 5.71 8.35
CA ARG A 33 0.68 5.20 9.73
C ARG A 33 0.34 3.71 9.80
N ALA A 34 -0.53 3.23 8.91
CA ALA A 34 -0.95 1.84 8.89
C ALA A 34 0.16 0.90 8.40
N LEU A 35 0.86 1.26 7.32
CA LEU A 35 1.81 0.38 6.66
C LEU A 35 3.24 0.49 7.18
N PHE A 36 3.65 1.65 7.70
CA PHE A 36 5.05 1.90 8.01
C PHE A 36 5.27 2.20 9.49
N GLN A 37 6.33 1.60 10.01
CA GLN A 37 6.81 1.83 11.37
C GLN A 37 8.20 2.45 11.31
N GLN A 38 8.46 3.41 12.19
CA GLN A 38 9.78 3.99 12.35
C GLN A 38 10.66 3.05 13.17
N THR A 39 11.82 2.72 12.62
CA THR A 39 12.82 1.94 13.37
C THR A 39 13.60 2.84 14.30
N SER A 40 14.29 2.24 15.28
CA SER A 40 15.17 2.94 16.23
C SER A 40 16.25 3.79 15.53
N GLY A 41 16.61 3.45 14.28
CA GLY A 41 17.52 4.22 13.44
C GLY A 41 16.88 5.30 12.57
N GLY A 42 15.58 5.62 12.77
CA GLY A 42 14.87 6.67 12.03
C GLY A 42 14.42 6.27 10.60
N SER A 43 14.75 5.06 10.14
CA SER A 43 14.28 4.56 8.84
C SER A 43 12.85 4.00 8.95
N LEU A 44 12.07 4.16 7.87
CA LEU A 44 10.73 3.58 7.78
C LEU A 44 10.82 2.17 7.21
N LYS A 45 10.19 1.23 7.90
CA LYS A 45 10.01 -0.15 7.44
C LYS A 45 8.54 -0.50 7.41
N LEU A 46 8.15 -1.42 6.52
CA LEU A 46 6.82 -2.01 6.57
C LEU A 46 6.59 -2.66 7.94
N THR A 47 5.37 -2.51 8.45
CA THR A 47 4.94 -3.19 9.68
C THR A 47 5.11 -4.70 9.54
N THR A 48 5.29 -5.40 10.63
CA THR A 48 5.41 -6.86 10.66
C THR A 48 4.07 -7.57 10.57
N ASP A 49 3.01 -6.93 11.05
CA ASP A 49 1.64 -7.47 11.00
C ASP A 49 0.92 -7.03 9.72
N LEU A 50 1.32 -7.62 8.59
CA LEU A 50 0.75 -7.28 7.29
C LEU A 50 -0.58 -8.00 7.06
N LYS A 51 -1.54 -7.25 6.54
CA LYS A 51 -2.87 -7.72 6.14
C LYS A 51 -3.07 -7.43 4.65
N LEU A 52 -3.94 -8.21 4.01
CA LEU A 52 -4.34 -7.94 2.63
C LEU A 52 -5.19 -6.67 2.55
N TRP A 53 -6.15 -6.53 3.44
CA TRP A 53 -7.07 -5.41 3.48
C TRP A 53 -6.82 -4.50 4.68
N TRP A 54 -6.80 -3.20 4.41
CA TRP A 54 -6.64 -2.14 5.37
C TRP A 54 -7.79 -1.18 5.22
N ASP A 55 -8.50 -0.95 6.31
CA ASP A 55 -9.62 -0.03 6.35
C ASP A 55 -9.15 1.35 6.83
N PRO A 56 -9.66 2.44 6.23
CA PRO A 56 -9.40 3.77 6.73
C PRO A 56 -9.96 3.94 8.14
N PRO A 57 -9.36 4.81 8.97
CA PRO A 57 -9.89 5.10 10.29
C PRO A 57 -11.32 5.63 10.16
N GLN A 58 -12.22 5.11 11.00
CA GLN A 58 -13.60 5.59 11.01
C GLN A 58 -13.64 7.05 11.47
N PRO A 59 -14.38 7.94 10.79
CA PRO A 59 -14.55 9.31 11.22
C PRO A 59 -15.24 9.35 12.59
N ARG A 60 -14.65 10.08 13.53
CA ARG A 60 -15.31 10.32 14.81
C ARG A 60 -16.41 11.36 14.57
N LEU A 61 -17.64 10.94 14.71
CA LEU A 61 -18.79 11.83 14.67
C LEU A 61 -18.86 12.60 15.99
N ASN A 62 -18.57 13.87 15.94
CA ASN A 62 -18.88 14.80 17.03
C ASN A 62 -20.13 15.57 16.62
N TYR A 63 -21.26 15.28 17.25
CA TYR A 63 -22.53 15.91 16.92
C TYR A 63 -22.57 17.44 17.16
N SER A 64 -21.63 17.94 17.97
CA SER A 64 -21.51 19.39 18.23
C SER A 64 -20.68 20.13 17.18
N GLN A 65 -19.93 19.41 16.32
CA GLN A 65 -19.11 19.99 15.27
C GLN A 65 -19.23 19.18 13.99
N PRO A 66 -19.58 19.81 12.86
CA PRO A 66 -19.56 19.10 11.58
C PRO A 66 -18.12 18.69 11.24
N PRO A 67 -17.92 17.58 10.52
CA PRO A 67 -16.59 17.17 10.08
C PRO A 67 -15.99 18.22 9.17
N ALA A 68 -14.68 18.45 9.32
CA ALA A 68 -13.94 19.45 8.55
C ALA A 68 -13.95 19.15 7.03
N SER A 69 -14.11 17.90 6.64
CA SER A 69 -14.16 17.45 5.25
C SER A 69 -15.11 16.27 5.09
N ALA A 70 -15.92 16.30 4.04
CA ALA A 70 -16.74 15.14 3.63
C ALA A 70 -15.88 13.98 3.10
N ALA A 71 -14.65 14.24 2.66
CA ALA A 71 -13.75 13.23 2.09
C ALA A 71 -13.46 12.07 3.06
N THR A 72 -13.47 12.34 4.36
CA THR A 72 -13.24 11.33 5.41
C THR A 72 -14.29 10.19 5.37
N PHE A 73 -15.51 10.48 4.91
CA PHE A 73 -16.57 9.47 4.77
C PHE A 73 -16.44 8.62 3.51
N PHE A 74 -15.63 9.08 2.55
CA PHE A 74 -15.44 8.43 1.25
C PHE A 74 -14.02 7.90 1.06
N ALA A 75 -13.26 7.76 2.15
CA ALA A 75 -11.91 7.20 2.09
C ALA A 75 -11.96 5.74 1.60
N CYS A 76 -11.13 5.44 0.60
CA CYS A 76 -11.04 4.11 0.02
C CYS A 76 -10.26 3.16 0.93
N ARG A 77 -10.67 1.88 0.97
CA ARG A 77 -9.88 0.80 1.55
C ARG A 77 -8.60 0.61 0.75
N LEU A 78 -7.58 0.04 1.38
CA LEU A 78 -6.34 -0.33 0.70
C LEU A 78 -6.19 -1.84 0.67
N PHE A 79 -5.98 -2.39 -0.52
CA PHE A 79 -5.51 -3.76 -0.73
C PHE A 79 -3.99 -3.75 -0.90
N LEU A 80 -3.28 -4.41 0.00
CA LEU A 80 -1.83 -4.55 -0.05
C LEU A 80 -1.46 -5.93 -0.56
N TRP A 81 -0.86 -5.99 -1.76
CA TRP A 81 -0.32 -7.21 -2.32
C TRP A 81 1.19 -7.28 -2.15
N ALA A 82 1.63 -7.90 -1.06
CA ALA A 82 3.05 -8.05 -0.73
C ALA A 82 3.39 -9.52 -0.39
N PRO A 83 3.29 -10.45 -1.36
CA PRO A 83 3.39 -11.88 -1.13
C PRO A 83 4.71 -12.30 -0.50
N LEU A 84 5.85 -11.72 -0.89
CA LEU A 84 7.14 -12.07 -0.28
C LEU A 84 7.24 -11.62 1.17
N HIS A 85 6.62 -10.49 1.52
CA HIS A 85 6.58 -10.04 2.91
C HIS A 85 5.60 -10.86 3.75
N MET A 86 4.46 -11.24 3.20
CA MET A 86 3.39 -11.92 3.93
C MET A 86 3.66 -13.42 4.10
N TRP A 87 4.08 -14.10 3.03
CA TRP A 87 4.13 -15.58 3.00
C TRP A 87 5.49 -16.15 2.64
N GLY A 88 6.43 -15.32 2.16
CA GLY A 88 7.78 -15.74 1.80
C GLY A 88 7.87 -16.71 0.62
N PRO A 89 6.99 -16.67 -0.42
CA PRO A 89 7.17 -17.49 -1.60
C PRO A 89 8.48 -17.15 -2.29
N ARG A 90 8.97 -18.05 -3.15
CA ARG A 90 10.24 -17.89 -3.85
C ARG A 90 10.07 -17.84 -5.38
N PRO A 91 9.35 -16.83 -5.92
CA PRO A 91 9.25 -16.70 -7.37
C PRO A 91 10.64 -16.48 -7.97
N THR A 92 10.81 -16.93 -9.20
CA THR A 92 12.10 -16.91 -9.89
C THR A 92 12.09 -16.02 -11.13
N CYS A 93 13.24 -15.49 -11.46
CA CYS A 93 13.57 -14.88 -12.74
C CYS A 93 15.00 -15.30 -13.10
N CYS A 94 15.25 -15.69 -14.36
CA CYS A 94 16.56 -16.17 -14.78
C CYS A 94 17.13 -17.27 -13.87
N GLU A 95 16.31 -18.22 -13.46
CA GLU A 95 16.66 -19.33 -12.55
C GLU A 95 17.14 -18.89 -11.14
N LYS A 96 16.99 -17.63 -10.80
CA LYS A 96 17.30 -17.07 -9.49
C LYS A 96 16.06 -16.56 -8.81
N HIS A 97 15.99 -16.76 -7.49
CA HIS A 97 14.90 -16.23 -6.68
C HIS A 97 14.89 -14.70 -6.70
N LEU A 98 13.70 -14.15 -6.84
CA LEU A 98 13.46 -12.73 -6.69
C LEU A 98 13.63 -12.32 -5.22
N THR A 99 14.16 -11.13 -4.99
CA THR A 99 14.37 -10.55 -3.67
C THR A 99 13.55 -9.29 -3.49
N LYS A 100 13.17 -8.98 -2.27
CA LYS A 100 12.43 -7.75 -1.92
C LYS A 100 13.24 -6.50 -2.29
N CYS A 101 12.59 -5.53 -2.94
CA CYS A 101 13.19 -4.27 -3.35
C CYS A 101 12.34 -3.04 -2.99
N GLY A 102 11.62 -3.10 -1.87
CA GLY A 102 10.76 -2.03 -1.40
C GLY A 102 9.35 -2.05 -2.00
N MET A 103 8.64 -0.94 -1.83
CA MET A 103 7.28 -0.80 -2.37
C MET A 103 7.29 -0.32 -3.82
N TYR A 104 6.33 -0.80 -4.60
CA TYR A 104 6.14 -0.35 -5.97
C TYR A 104 5.78 1.13 -5.99
N LYS A 105 6.37 1.87 -6.92
CA LYS A 105 6.25 3.34 -6.98
C LYS A 105 4.83 3.86 -7.23
N THR A 106 3.94 3.02 -7.80
CA THR A 106 2.59 3.42 -8.19
C THR A 106 1.57 2.71 -7.32
N ILE A 107 0.57 3.43 -6.84
CA ILE A 107 -0.66 2.90 -6.28
C ILE A 107 -1.75 2.98 -7.33
N ARG A 108 -2.63 1.99 -7.40
CA ARG A 108 -3.73 1.94 -8.36
C ARG A 108 -5.06 2.12 -7.66
N LYS A 109 -5.97 2.83 -8.30
CA LYS A 109 -7.37 2.88 -7.92
C LYS A 109 -8.13 1.84 -8.73
N VAL A 110 -8.83 0.95 -8.05
CA VAL A 110 -9.52 -0.22 -8.63
C VAL A 110 -11.00 -0.05 -8.37
N LEU A 111 -11.82 -0.30 -9.39
CA LEU A 111 -13.27 -0.37 -9.26
C LEU A 111 -13.68 -1.82 -9.00
N ASP A 112 -14.45 -2.03 -7.97
CA ASP A 112 -15.07 -3.29 -7.59
C ASP A 112 -16.60 -3.15 -7.53
N ILE A 113 -17.31 -4.25 -7.30
CA ILE A 113 -18.78 -4.29 -7.15
C ILE A 113 -19.23 -3.34 -6.03
N ASP A 114 -18.50 -3.31 -4.93
CA ASP A 114 -18.80 -2.51 -3.74
C ASP A 114 -18.24 -1.08 -3.79
N GLY A 115 -17.53 -0.71 -4.86
CA GLY A 115 -16.97 0.62 -5.04
C GLY A 115 -15.48 0.63 -5.33
N TRP A 116 -14.84 1.76 -5.03
CA TRP A 116 -13.42 1.95 -5.30
C TRP A 116 -12.55 1.51 -4.12
N TYR A 117 -11.41 0.88 -4.43
CA TYR A 117 -10.34 0.65 -3.46
C TYR A 117 -8.98 1.01 -4.05
N LEU A 118 -8.01 1.20 -3.18
CA LEU A 118 -6.61 1.44 -3.54
C LEU A 118 -5.87 0.10 -3.55
N MET A 119 -4.97 -0.09 -4.50
CA MET A 119 -4.14 -1.29 -4.58
C MET A 119 -2.66 -0.90 -4.61
N ALA A 120 -1.91 -1.42 -3.66
CA ALA A 120 -0.46 -1.27 -3.54
C ALA A 120 0.24 -2.63 -3.59
N THR A 121 1.50 -2.64 -4.02
CA THR A 121 2.30 -3.86 -4.08
C THR A 121 3.78 -3.59 -3.81
N GLU A 122 4.51 -4.65 -3.56
CA GLU A 122 5.98 -4.63 -3.43
C GLU A 122 6.69 -4.74 -4.80
N TYR A 123 7.90 -4.21 -4.86
CA TYR A 123 8.86 -4.47 -5.92
C TYR A 123 9.74 -5.67 -5.57
N LEU A 124 9.98 -6.48 -6.57
CA LEU A 124 10.91 -7.60 -6.53
C LEU A 124 12.04 -7.38 -7.52
N GLU A 125 13.24 -7.78 -7.19
CA GLU A 125 14.41 -7.63 -8.04
C GLU A 125 15.10 -8.98 -8.27
N CYS A 126 15.47 -9.25 -9.52
CA CYS A 126 16.35 -10.35 -9.88
C CYS A 126 17.80 -9.91 -9.74
N ARG A 127 18.56 -10.52 -8.83
CA ARG A 127 19.97 -10.19 -8.63
C ARG A 127 20.87 -10.52 -9.83
N ARG A 128 20.45 -11.43 -10.73
CA ARG A 128 21.21 -11.81 -11.91
C ARG A 128 21.05 -10.78 -13.04
N CYS A 129 19.84 -10.50 -13.46
CA CYS A 129 19.57 -9.61 -14.60
C CYS A 129 19.20 -8.17 -14.19
N ARG A 130 19.13 -7.87 -12.89
CA ARG A 130 18.78 -6.56 -12.33
C ARG A 130 17.38 -6.06 -12.70
N ARG A 131 16.57 -6.92 -13.31
CA ARG A 131 15.18 -6.59 -13.65
C ARG A 131 14.35 -6.46 -12.38
N LYS A 132 13.59 -5.38 -12.31
CA LYS A 132 12.59 -5.13 -11.26
C LYS A 132 11.21 -5.46 -11.76
N VAL A 133 10.44 -6.18 -10.95
CA VAL A 133 9.08 -6.65 -11.26
C VAL A 133 8.15 -6.27 -10.12
N ALA A 134 6.96 -5.79 -10.43
CA ALA A 134 5.92 -5.61 -9.43
C ALA A 134 5.34 -6.98 -9.04
N ALA A 135 5.09 -7.22 -7.75
CA ALA A 135 4.63 -8.52 -7.29
C ALA A 135 3.22 -8.89 -7.79
N TRP A 136 2.45 -7.93 -8.29
CA TRP A 136 1.17 -8.19 -8.96
C TRP A 136 1.29 -8.55 -10.44
N SER A 137 2.51 -8.58 -11.01
CA SER A 137 2.69 -8.99 -12.41
C SER A 137 2.26 -10.45 -12.60
N GLN A 138 1.70 -10.76 -13.77
CA GLN A 138 1.30 -12.13 -14.12
C GLN A 138 2.46 -13.13 -14.00
N GLU A 139 3.68 -12.67 -14.29
CA GLU A 139 4.91 -13.46 -14.16
C GLU A 139 5.14 -13.93 -12.72
N VAL A 140 4.87 -13.08 -11.73
CA VAL A 140 5.01 -13.41 -10.31
C VAL A 140 3.79 -14.17 -9.80
N VAL A 141 2.58 -13.67 -10.10
CA VAL A 141 1.32 -14.25 -9.60
C VAL A 141 1.17 -15.72 -10.02
N ARG A 142 1.52 -16.07 -11.26
CA ARG A 142 1.44 -17.47 -11.76
C ARG A 142 2.36 -18.43 -11.02
N GLN A 143 3.42 -17.96 -10.38
CA GLN A 143 4.37 -18.78 -9.62
C GLN A 143 3.94 -19.00 -8.16
N LEU A 144 2.89 -18.31 -7.71
CA LEU A 144 2.34 -18.50 -6.37
C LEU A 144 1.48 -19.77 -6.33
N GLY A 145 1.39 -20.38 -5.16
CA GLY A 145 0.47 -21.49 -4.91
C GLY A 145 -0.99 -21.08 -5.18
N GLU A 146 -1.83 -22.04 -5.53
CA GLU A 146 -3.22 -21.80 -5.91
C GLU A 146 -4.02 -21.02 -4.86
N GLY A 147 -3.88 -21.37 -3.58
CA GLY A 147 -4.53 -20.65 -2.49
C GLY A 147 -4.14 -19.18 -2.40
N HIS A 148 -2.85 -18.86 -2.61
CA HIS A 148 -2.39 -17.48 -2.63
C HIS A 148 -2.88 -16.73 -3.87
N ARG A 149 -2.89 -17.38 -5.05
CA ARG A 149 -3.44 -16.76 -6.27
C ARG A 149 -4.90 -16.41 -6.15
N ALA A 150 -5.69 -17.26 -5.51
CA ALA A 150 -7.11 -17.02 -5.28
C ALA A 150 -7.41 -15.80 -4.39
N LEU A 151 -6.43 -15.35 -3.60
CA LEU A 151 -6.53 -14.13 -2.80
C LEU A 151 -6.29 -12.84 -3.60
N PHE A 152 -5.82 -12.96 -4.85
CA PHE A 152 -5.59 -11.79 -5.70
C PHE A 152 -6.90 -11.39 -6.39
N PRO A 153 -7.50 -10.24 -6.03
CA PRO A 153 -8.90 -9.94 -6.37
C PRO A 153 -9.11 -9.34 -7.76
N ALA A 154 -8.04 -9.05 -8.53
CA ALA A 154 -8.16 -8.19 -9.69
C ALA A 154 -7.55 -8.77 -10.95
N ILE A 155 -8.16 -8.47 -12.11
CA ILE A 155 -7.56 -8.64 -13.42
C ILE A 155 -6.87 -7.33 -13.79
N LEU A 156 -5.52 -7.34 -13.79
CA LEU A 156 -4.75 -6.15 -14.13
C LEU A 156 -4.51 -6.07 -15.63
N THR A 157 -5.03 -5.03 -16.26
CA THR A 157 -4.70 -4.64 -17.63
C THR A 157 -3.64 -3.54 -17.64
N TYR A 158 -3.07 -3.23 -18.80
CA TYR A 158 -2.03 -2.20 -18.92
C TYR A 158 -2.51 -0.80 -18.50
N LYS A 159 -3.76 -0.45 -18.80
CA LYS A 159 -4.31 0.88 -18.54
C LYS A 159 -5.43 0.92 -17.52
N GLN A 160 -6.11 -0.18 -17.27
CA GLN A 160 -7.26 -0.24 -16.38
C GLN A 160 -7.15 -1.46 -15.48
N VAL A 161 -7.79 -1.38 -14.33
CA VAL A 161 -7.95 -2.50 -13.41
C VAL A 161 -9.43 -2.79 -13.34
N ALA A 162 -9.82 -4.01 -13.68
CA ALA A 162 -11.16 -4.53 -13.53
C ALA A 162 -11.14 -5.76 -12.60
N VAL A 163 -12.21 -5.95 -11.88
CA VAL A 163 -12.48 -7.10 -11.01
C VAL A 163 -13.45 -8.02 -11.70
#